data_33b539be9959296204217a25356c9598
#
_entry.id   33b539be9959296204217a25356c9598
#
_cell.length_a   1.000
_cell.length_b   1.000
_cell.length_c   1.000
_cell.angle_alpha   90.00
_cell.angle_beta   90.00
_cell.angle_gamma   90.00
#
_symmetry.space_group_name_H-M   'P 1'
#
loop_
_entity.id
_entity.type
_entity.pdbx_description
1 polymer ?
#
loop_
_entity_poly.entity_id
_entity_poly.type
_entity_poly.pdbx_seq_one_letter_code
_entity_poly.pdbx_strand_id
1 'polypeptide(L)'
;MINLFTKDWEINNIETILFDKDGTFIDLHYFWGQMTELRVKEIIKRFNKNNEIFEQLCLCLGYNPKTGKMLSDGITALYSRSKIIDIFKYDLKKYDIYTTDIELEEIFDYVSDIFYKNMQTYTKPIPEAIEFIKKVRALGIKIGIVTSDAKKSTDLTIKHFRWENLFDVVIGRESSTETKESGIPTKMALRELNANPKTTVMIGDAPMDFISAKNAGIEKTILVATGQIDENKLKETSQYTVKSLSSIVIN
;
A
#
# COMPACT_ATOMS: atom_id res chain seq x y z
N MET A 1 18.92 -16.50 -10.51
CA MET A 1 19.42 -15.16 -10.11
C MET A 1 19.29 -14.21 -11.28
N ILE A 2 18.94 -12.96 -11.02
CA ILE A 2 18.89 -11.88 -12.01
C ILE A 2 19.66 -10.67 -11.50
N ASN A 3 19.97 -9.73 -12.40
CA ASN A 3 20.45 -8.41 -12.06
C ASN A 3 19.43 -7.36 -12.46
N LEU A 4 19.28 -6.32 -11.65
CA LEU A 4 18.44 -5.15 -11.93
C LEU A 4 19.33 -3.92 -12.07
N PHE A 5 19.11 -3.14 -13.10
CA PHE A 5 19.89 -1.94 -13.31
C PHE A 5 19.10 -0.81 -13.98
N THR A 6 19.56 0.40 -13.74
CA THR A 6 19.18 1.62 -14.43
C THR A 6 20.45 2.29 -14.96
N LYS A 7 20.33 3.50 -15.50
CA LYS A 7 21.50 4.30 -15.85
C LYS A 7 22.35 4.75 -14.63
N ASP A 8 21.74 4.74 -13.43
CA ASP A 8 22.33 5.35 -12.22
C ASP A 8 22.81 4.31 -11.19
N TRP A 9 22.31 3.07 -11.24
CA TRP A 9 22.63 2.03 -10.27
C TRP A 9 22.42 0.61 -10.83
N GLU A 10 23.06 -0.35 -10.16
CA GLU A 10 22.94 -1.78 -10.44
C GLU A 10 22.81 -2.58 -9.14
N ILE A 11 21.96 -3.61 -9.15
CA ILE A 11 21.81 -4.59 -8.07
C ILE A 11 21.95 -5.98 -8.66
N ASN A 12 22.94 -6.71 -8.17
CA ASN A 12 23.31 -8.03 -8.71
C ASN A 12 22.87 -9.18 -7.81
N ASN A 13 22.77 -10.39 -8.40
CA ASN A 13 22.54 -11.66 -7.72
C ASN A 13 21.22 -11.71 -6.92
N ILE A 14 20.12 -11.32 -7.54
CA ILE A 14 18.79 -11.32 -6.92
C ILE A 14 18.12 -12.68 -7.16
N GLU A 15 17.62 -13.28 -6.07
CA GLU A 15 16.86 -14.54 -6.07
C GLU A 15 15.41 -14.33 -5.60
N THR A 16 15.17 -13.26 -4.84
CA THR A 16 13.87 -12.97 -4.23
C THR A 16 13.56 -11.48 -4.33
N ILE A 17 12.31 -11.16 -4.62
CA ILE A 17 11.80 -9.79 -4.55
C ILE A 17 10.57 -9.76 -3.65
N LEU A 18 10.58 -8.89 -2.65
CA LEU A 18 9.43 -8.57 -1.83
C LEU A 18 8.84 -7.24 -2.30
N PHE A 19 7.52 -7.21 -2.51
CA PHE A 19 6.82 -6.00 -2.92
C PHE A 19 5.93 -5.48 -1.80
N ASP A 20 5.90 -4.18 -1.61
CA ASP A 20 4.71 -3.53 -1.07
C ASP A 20 3.58 -3.55 -2.11
N LYS A 21 2.34 -3.24 -1.68
CA LYS A 21 1.15 -3.29 -2.53
C LYS A 21 0.72 -1.90 -3.02
N ASP A 22 0.24 -1.08 -2.10
CA ASP A 22 -0.42 0.19 -2.42
C ASP A 22 0.63 1.28 -2.72
N GLY A 23 0.56 1.89 -3.89
CA GLY A 23 1.59 2.81 -4.38
C GLY A 23 2.73 2.12 -5.14
N THR A 24 2.82 0.79 -5.07
CA THR A 24 3.88 0.01 -5.71
C THR A 24 3.38 -0.72 -6.97
N PHE A 25 2.34 -1.54 -6.87
CA PHE A 25 1.70 -2.18 -8.02
C PHE A 25 0.18 -1.98 -8.08
N ILE A 26 -0.41 -1.40 -7.04
CA ILE A 26 -1.79 -0.91 -7.02
C ILE A 26 -1.76 0.62 -6.88
N ASP A 27 -2.56 1.32 -7.68
CA ASP A 27 -2.74 2.78 -7.59
C ASP A 27 -3.34 3.14 -6.23
N LEU A 28 -2.48 3.58 -5.33
CA LEU A 28 -2.80 3.96 -3.96
C LEU A 28 -3.83 5.08 -3.91
N HIS A 29 -3.69 6.07 -4.78
CA HIS A 29 -4.57 7.23 -4.78
C HIS A 29 -5.99 6.84 -5.18
N TYR A 30 -6.12 5.96 -6.18
CA TYR A 30 -7.42 5.44 -6.59
C TYR A 30 -8.01 4.55 -5.51
N PHE A 31 -7.27 3.55 -5.01
CA PHE A 31 -7.74 2.57 -4.04
C PHE A 31 -8.23 3.23 -2.74
N TRP A 32 -7.37 3.98 -2.08
CA TRP A 32 -7.71 4.64 -0.82
C TRP A 32 -8.63 5.85 -0.99
N GLY A 33 -8.56 6.52 -2.16
CA GLY A 33 -9.51 7.58 -2.52
C GLY A 33 -10.94 7.06 -2.61
N GLN A 34 -11.17 5.95 -3.33
CA GLN A 34 -12.48 5.31 -3.43
C GLN A 34 -13.00 4.83 -2.05
N MET A 35 -12.11 4.23 -1.23
CA MET A 35 -12.47 3.84 0.13
C MET A 35 -12.90 5.04 0.98
N THR A 36 -12.18 6.15 0.87
CA THR A 36 -12.48 7.39 1.60
C THR A 36 -13.81 7.98 1.16
N GLU A 37 -14.05 8.09 -0.15
CA GLU A 37 -15.32 8.60 -0.67
C GLU A 37 -16.52 7.77 -0.21
N LEU A 38 -16.40 6.44 -0.23
CA LEU A 38 -17.47 5.55 0.22
C LEU A 38 -17.76 5.75 1.72
N ARG A 39 -16.72 5.87 2.56
CA ARG A 39 -16.87 6.14 3.99
C ARG A 39 -17.58 7.47 4.24
N VAL A 40 -17.16 8.52 3.56
CA VAL A 40 -17.75 9.86 3.69
C VAL A 40 -19.19 9.87 3.20
N LYS A 41 -19.50 9.25 2.06
CA LYS A 41 -20.87 9.12 1.55
C LYS A 41 -21.79 8.40 2.53
N GLU A 42 -21.32 7.32 3.14
CA GLU A 42 -22.09 6.57 4.14
C GLU A 42 -22.33 7.40 5.42
N ILE A 43 -21.33 8.16 5.88
CA ILE A 43 -21.45 9.06 7.02
C ILE A 43 -22.49 10.16 6.74
N ILE A 44 -22.37 10.86 5.61
CA ILE A 44 -23.32 11.90 5.20
C ILE A 44 -24.75 11.34 5.19
N LYS A 45 -24.93 10.14 4.65
CA LYS A 45 -26.22 9.45 4.59
C LYS A 45 -26.76 9.10 5.99
N ARG A 46 -25.94 8.45 6.84
CA ARG A 46 -26.40 7.99 8.17
C ARG A 46 -26.74 9.14 9.11
N PHE A 47 -25.99 10.23 9.02
CA PHE A 47 -26.21 11.41 9.86
C PHE A 47 -27.12 12.48 9.19
N ASN A 48 -27.74 12.14 8.06
CA ASN A 48 -28.66 13.01 7.31
C ASN A 48 -28.10 14.43 7.09
N LYS A 49 -26.83 14.50 6.65
CA LYS A 49 -26.13 15.76 6.39
C LYS A 49 -26.22 16.17 4.92
N ASN A 50 -25.99 17.47 4.65
CA ASN A 50 -25.88 17.99 3.29
C ASN A 50 -24.56 17.53 2.64
N ASN A 51 -24.61 17.27 1.35
CA ASN A 51 -23.45 16.84 0.56
C ASN A 51 -22.36 17.93 0.41
N GLU A 52 -22.65 19.16 0.81
CA GLU A 52 -21.69 20.28 0.82
C GLU A 52 -20.45 20.04 1.68
N ILE A 53 -20.57 19.18 2.72
CA ILE A 53 -19.44 18.82 3.59
C ILE A 53 -18.60 17.66 3.06
N PHE A 54 -18.93 17.07 1.91
CA PHE A 54 -18.27 15.89 1.35
C PHE A 54 -16.77 16.08 1.18
N GLU A 55 -16.39 17.18 0.52
CA GLU A 55 -14.98 17.49 0.26
C GLU A 55 -14.19 17.66 1.55
N GLN A 56 -14.73 18.40 2.50
CA GLN A 56 -14.08 18.66 3.78
C GLN A 56 -13.88 17.37 4.59
N LEU A 57 -14.87 16.47 4.60
CA LEU A 57 -14.74 15.19 5.28
C LEU A 57 -13.72 14.27 4.58
N CYS A 58 -13.63 14.31 3.25
CA CYS A 58 -12.57 13.61 2.53
C CYS A 58 -11.17 14.14 2.91
N LEU A 59 -11.03 15.48 2.99
CA LEU A 59 -9.78 16.11 3.42
C LEU A 59 -9.41 15.76 4.86
N CYS A 60 -10.37 15.68 5.77
CA CYS A 60 -10.13 15.22 7.15
C CYS A 60 -9.54 13.80 7.17
N LEU A 61 -9.95 12.92 6.28
CA LEU A 61 -9.39 11.57 6.13
C LEU A 61 -8.08 11.54 5.32
N GLY A 62 -7.62 12.68 4.81
CA GLY A 62 -6.38 12.78 4.04
C GLY A 62 -6.53 12.48 2.55
N TYR A 63 -7.71 12.69 1.98
CA TYR A 63 -7.96 12.56 0.55
C TYR A 63 -8.50 13.85 -0.05
N ASN A 64 -7.90 14.32 -1.13
CA ASN A 64 -8.39 15.49 -1.87
C ASN A 64 -9.18 15.02 -3.11
N PRO A 65 -10.52 15.07 -3.09
CA PRO A 65 -11.34 14.59 -4.20
C PRO A 65 -11.23 15.43 -5.47
N LYS A 66 -10.81 16.71 -5.38
CA LYS A 66 -10.59 17.56 -6.56
C LYS A 66 -9.36 17.14 -7.37
N THR A 67 -8.32 16.72 -6.68
CA THR A 67 -7.07 16.27 -7.33
C THR A 67 -7.00 14.77 -7.53
N GLY A 68 -7.87 14.01 -6.87
CA GLY A 68 -7.83 12.55 -6.82
C GLY A 68 -6.62 12.01 -6.07
N LYS A 69 -6.04 12.78 -5.13
CA LYS A 69 -4.80 12.43 -4.44
C LYS A 69 -5.00 12.20 -2.95
N MET A 70 -4.43 11.08 -2.46
CA MET A 70 -4.17 10.90 -1.04
C MET A 70 -3.01 11.82 -0.61
N LEU A 71 -3.13 12.42 0.56
CA LEU A 71 -2.15 13.33 1.14
C LEU A 71 -1.14 12.53 1.98
N SER A 72 0.16 12.76 1.78
CA SER A 72 1.21 12.03 2.49
C SER A 72 1.29 12.36 3.99
N ASP A 73 0.74 13.48 4.40
CA ASP A 73 0.57 13.93 5.79
C ASP A 73 -0.86 13.70 6.33
N GLY A 74 -1.72 13.07 5.54
CA GLY A 74 -3.10 12.74 5.91
C GLY A 74 -3.18 11.62 6.95
N ILE A 75 -4.26 11.62 7.75
CA ILE A 75 -4.41 10.66 8.84
C ILE A 75 -4.46 9.20 8.36
N THR A 76 -5.00 8.96 7.16
CA THR A 76 -5.03 7.61 6.57
C THR A 76 -3.64 7.10 6.19
N ALA A 77 -2.70 7.99 5.86
CA ALA A 77 -1.33 7.63 5.54
C ALA A 77 -0.47 7.33 6.79
N LEU A 78 -0.77 8.01 7.91
CA LEU A 78 0.11 8.05 9.07
C LEU A 78 -0.32 7.12 10.22
N TYR A 79 -1.60 6.78 10.32
CA TYR A 79 -2.13 6.17 11.53
C TYR A 79 -2.84 4.84 11.31
N SER A 80 -2.90 4.05 12.39
CA SER A 80 -3.74 2.84 12.45
C SER A 80 -5.23 3.19 12.35
N ARG A 81 -6.05 2.23 11.93
CA ARG A 81 -7.50 2.42 11.81
C ARG A 81 -8.14 2.96 13.08
N SER A 82 -7.80 2.43 14.25
CA SER A 82 -8.33 2.91 15.53
C SER A 82 -7.98 4.38 15.77
N LYS A 83 -6.74 4.77 15.47
CA LYS A 83 -6.30 6.16 15.61
C LYS A 83 -6.94 7.10 14.60
N ILE A 84 -7.18 6.63 13.37
CA ILE A 84 -7.94 7.37 12.34
C ILE A 84 -9.35 7.66 12.86
N ILE A 85 -10.03 6.67 13.42
CA ILE A 85 -11.38 6.82 13.97
C ILE A 85 -11.40 7.84 15.12
N ASP A 86 -10.45 7.77 16.03
CA ASP A 86 -10.28 8.70 17.14
C ASP A 86 -10.18 10.16 16.65
N ILE A 87 -9.28 10.41 15.69
CA ILE A 87 -9.07 11.75 15.13
C ILE A 87 -10.30 12.20 14.34
N PHE A 88 -10.81 11.36 13.47
CA PHE A 88 -11.91 11.69 12.60
C PHE A 88 -13.22 11.96 13.37
N LYS A 89 -13.48 11.21 14.44
CA LYS A 89 -14.58 11.48 15.36
C LYS A 89 -14.54 12.90 15.94
N TYR A 90 -13.34 13.38 16.26
CA TYR A 90 -13.18 14.76 16.73
C TYR A 90 -13.46 15.78 15.63
N ASP A 91 -12.99 15.53 14.40
CA ASP A 91 -13.23 16.42 13.26
C ASP A 91 -14.71 16.48 12.87
N LEU A 92 -15.44 15.37 12.96
CA LEU A 92 -16.88 15.29 12.65
C LEU A 92 -17.72 16.24 13.51
N LYS A 93 -17.30 16.57 14.74
CA LYS A 93 -17.99 17.53 15.60
C LYS A 93 -18.07 18.94 14.99
N LYS A 94 -17.09 19.32 14.15
CA LYS A 94 -17.08 20.62 13.44
C LYS A 94 -18.24 20.74 12.43
N TYR A 95 -18.85 19.62 12.09
CA TYR A 95 -19.98 19.51 11.15
C TYR A 95 -21.27 19.05 11.84
N ASP A 96 -21.35 19.24 13.17
CA ASP A 96 -22.48 18.81 14.01
C ASP A 96 -22.80 17.31 13.84
N ILE A 97 -21.77 16.48 13.68
CA ILE A 97 -21.88 15.03 13.67
C ILE A 97 -21.30 14.52 14.99
N TYR A 98 -22.16 13.99 15.84
CA TYR A 98 -21.81 13.41 17.13
C TYR A 98 -21.98 11.89 17.02
N THR A 99 -20.90 11.16 17.19
CA THR A 99 -20.85 9.72 16.99
C THR A 99 -19.89 9.07 18.00
N THR A 100 -19.97 7.75 18.09
CA THR A 100 -19.09 6.92 18.91
C THR A 100 -18.04 6.21 18.06
N ASP A 101 -16.97 5.67 18.69
CA ASP A 101 -15.99 4.85 18.00
C ASP A 101 -16.65 3.60 17.41
N ILE A 102 -17.60 3.01 18.14
CA ILE A 102 -18.33 1.80 17.71
C ILE A 102 -19.12 2.10 16.42
N GLU A 103 -19.86 3.21 16.36
CA GLU A 103 -20.63 3.58 15.17
C GLU A 103 -19.71 3.84 13.96
N LEU A 104 -18.56 4.47 14.16
CA LEU A 104 -17.60 4.70 13.08
C LEU A 104 -16.93 3.39 12.63
N GLU A 105 -16.61 2.48 13.55
CA GLU A 105 -16.10 1.15 13.20
C GLU A 105 -17.13 0.38 12.37
N GLU A 106 -18.42 0.39 12.77
CA GLU A 106 -19.49 -0.24 12.01
C GLU A 106 -19.64 0.35 10.60
N ILE A 107 -19.53 1.70 10.46
CA ILE A 107 -19.54 2.35 9.15
C ILE A 107 -18.36 1.91 8.30
N PHE A 108 -17.15 1.89 8.88
CA PHE A 108 -15.94 1.52 8.18
C PHE A 108 -15.97 0.04 7.76
N ASP A 109 -16.50 -0.85 8.61
CA ASP A 109 -16.68 -2.26 8.29
C ASP A 109 -17.72 -2.47 7.17
N TYR A 110 -18.87 -1.81 7.27
CA TYR A 110 -19.90 -1.84 6.23
C TYR A 110 -19.34 -1.39 4.87
N VAL A 111 -18.59 -0.29 4.86
CA VAL A 111 -17.95 0.22 3.64
C VAL A 111 -16.87 -0.75 3.14
N SER A 112 -16.10 -1.36 4.04
CA SER A 112 -15.10 -2.36 3.65
C SER A 112 -15.76 -3.57 2.98
N ASP A 113 -16.91 -4.02 3.46
CA ASP A 113 -17.66 -5.12 2.85
C ASP A 113 -18.20 -4.78 1.46
N ILE A 114 -18.70 -3.55 1.25
CA ILE A 114 -19.08 -3.06 -0.08
C ILE A 114 -17.88 -3.02 -1.02
N PHE A 115 -16.76 -2.50 -0.52
CA PHE A 115 -15.52 -2.37 -1.26
C PHE A 115 -15.00 -3.74 -1.71
N TYR A 116 -14.95 -4.71 -0.80
CA TYR A 116 -14.48 -6.07 -1.09
C TYR A 116 -15.37 -6.82 -2.08
N LYS A 117 -16.69 -6.61 -2.02
CA LYS A 117 -17.62 -7.19 -3.00
C LYS A 117 -17.45 -6.62 -4.40
N ASN A 118 -16.93 -5.41 -4.51
CA ASN A 118 -16.74 -4.67 -5.76
C ASN A 118 -15.25 -4.31 -5.99
N MET A 119 -14.34 -5.14 -5.51
CA MET A 119 -12.88 -4.91 -5.58
C MET A 119 -12.41 -4.50 -6.97
N GLN A 120 -13.00 -5.09 -8.01
CA GLN A 120 -12.72 -4.78 -9.41
C GLN A 120 -12.93 -3.30 -9.76
N THR A 121 -14.02 -2.72 -9.24
CA THR A 121 -14.38 -1.33 -9.52
C THR A 121 -13.47 -0.36 -8.77
N TYR A 122 -13.01 -0.76 -7.58
CA TYR A 122 -12.30 0.12 -6.66
C TYR A 122 -10.78 -0.10 -6.61
N THR A 123 -10.27 -1.02 -7.42
CA THR A 123 -8.83 -1.32 -7.47
C THR A 123 -8.28 -1.11 -8.88
N LYS A 124 -7.16 -0.41 -8.98
CA LYS A 124 -6.51 -0.09 -10.25
C LYS A 124 -5.04 -0.54 -10.21
N PRO A 125 -4.65 -1.53 -11.02
CA PRO A 125 -3.25 -1.90 -11.15
C PRO A 125 -2.43 -0.77 -11.77
N ILE A 126 -1.15 -0.71 -11.40
CA ILE A 126 -0.13 0.08 -12.10
C ILE A 126 0.45 -0.83 -13.21
N PRO A 127 0.13 -0.58 -14.50
CA PRO A 127 0.42 -1.54 -15.57
C PRO A 127 1.91 -1.90 -15.67
N GLU A 128 2.79 -0.91 -15.54
CA GLU A 128 4.25 -1.08 -15.65
C GLU A 128 4.81 -1.96 -14.52
N ALA A 129 4.22 -1.85 -13.33
CA ALA A 129 4.62 -2.68 -12.19
C ALA A 129 4.19 -4.13 -12.40
N ILE A 130 2.99 -4.35 -12.92
CA ILE A 130 2.51 -5.71 -13.22
C ILE A 130 3.35 -6.37 -14.32
N GLU A 131 3.72 -5.62 -15.36
CA GLU A 131 4.61 -6.12 -16.42
C GLU A 131 6.01 -6.46 -15.86
N PHE A 132 6.55 -5.66 -14.96
CA PHE A 132 7.80 -5.95 -14.26
C PHE A 132 7.69 -7.24 -13.43
N ILE A 133 6.63 -7.38 -12.63
CA ILE A 133 6.38 -8.58 -11.80
C ILE A 133 6.30 -9.84 -12.67
N LYS A 134 5.56 -9.79 -13.77
CA LYS A 134 5.45 -10.91 -14.72
C LYS A 134 6.82 -11.30 -15.32
N LYS A 135 7.63 -10.32 -15.70
CA LYS A 135 8.99 -10.55 -16.23
C LYS A 135 9.88 -11.25 -15.23
N VAL A 136 9.97 -10.74 -13.98
CA VAL A 136 10.82 -11.35 -12.95
C VAL A 136 10.29 -12.73 -12.54
N ARG A 137 8.97 -12.93 -12.53
CA ARG A 137 8.36 -14.26 -12.30
C ARG A 137 8.74 -15.27 -13.37
N ALA A 138 8.71 -14.88 -14.63
CA ALA A 138 9.10 -15.74 -15.76
C ALA A 138 10.58 -16.17 -15.70
N LEU A 139 11.42 -15.41 -15.01
CA LEU A 139 12.84 -15.74 -14.78
C LEU A 139 13.07 -16.60 -13.52
N GLY A 140 11.98 -17.09 -12.89
CA GLY A 140 12.07 -18.01 -11.76
C GLY A 140 12.38 -17.33 -10.41
N ILE A 141 12.23 -16.01 -10.31
CA ILE A 141 12.44 -15.28 -9.06
C ILE A 141 11.28 -15.55 -8.09
N LYS A 142 11.61 -15.78 -6.81
CA LYS A 142 10.63 -15.86 -5.73
C LYS A 142 10.05 -14.49 -5.45
N ILE A 143 8.73 -14.39 -5.33
CA ILE A 143 8.05 -13.12 -5.17
C ILE A 143 7.10 -13.17 -3.98
N GLY A 144 7.27 -12.24 -3.03
CA GLY A 144 6.36 -12.07 -1.91
C GLY A 144 5.76 -10.68 -1.85
N ILE A 145 4.63 -10.57 -1.15
CA ILE A 145 4.00 -9.30 -0.80
C ILE A 145 4.13 -9.09 0.71
N VAL A 146 4.56 -7.88 1.11
CA VAL A 146 4.58 -7.43 2.51
C VAL A 146 3.91 -6.07 2.57
N THR A 147 2.68 -6.02 3.07
CA THR A 147 1.85 -4.81 3.05
C THR A 147 1.28 -4.47 4.42
N SER A 148 1.04 -3.18 4.66
CA SER A 148 0.27 -2.68 5.81
C SER A 148 -1.24 -2.78 5.62
N ASP A 149 -1.72 -3.14 4.41
CA ASP A 149 -3.13 -3.40 4.17
C ASP A 149 -3.56 -4.77 4.72
N ALA A 150 -4.86 -4.97 4.85
CA ALA A 150 -5.42 -6.23 5.29
C ALA A 150 -5.04 -7.38 4.34
N LYS A 151 -4.64 -8.52 4.91
CA LYS A 151 -4.35 -9.73 4.12
C LYS A 151 -5.55 -10.12 3.26
N LYS A 152 -6.77 -10.08 3.83
CA LYS A 152 -8.02 -10.35 3.10
C LYS A 152 -8.18 -9.46 1.87
N SER A 153 -7.88 -8.17 1.98
CA SER A 153 -7.94 -7.21 0.87
C SER A 153 -6.95 -7.58 -0.24
N THR A 154 -5.72 -7.93 0.15
CA THR A 154 -4.66 -8.32 -0.78
C THR A 154 -4.98 -9.63 -1.50
N ASP A 155 -5.44 -10.65 -0.77
CA ASP A 155 -5.83 -11.94 -1.35
C ASP A 155 -7.00 -11.78 -2.34
N LEU A 156 -7.99 -10.93 -2.02
CA LEU A 156 -9.10 -10.62 -2.93
C LEU A 156 -8.62 -9.89 -4.20
N THR A 157 -7.67 -8.97 -4.06
CA THR A 157 -7.04 -8.28 -5.20
C THR A 157 -6.34 -9.29 -6.12
N ILE A 158 -5.50 -10.16 -5.56
CA ILE A 158 -4.78 -11.20 -6.30
C ILE A 158 -5.75 -12.11 -7.05
N LYS A 159 -6.76 -12.62 -6.34
CA LYS A 159 -7.79 -13.49 -6.93
C LYS A 159 -8.57 -12.80 -8.05
N HIS A 160 -8.95 -11.54 -7.83
CA HIS A 160 -9.74 -10.79 -8.80
C HIS A 160 -8.99 -10.61 -10.13
N PHE A 161 -7.72 -10.23 -10.05
CA PHE A 161 -6.88 -10.02 -11.23
C PHE A 161 -6.23 -11.32 -11.76
N ARG A 162 -6.51 -12.49 -11.16
CA ARG A 162 -5.94 -13.79 -11.52
C ARG A 162 -4.41 -13.80 -11.45
N TRP A 163 -3.88 -13.25 -10.34
CA TRP A 163 -2.43 -13.13 -10.08
C TRP A 163 -1.89 -14.18 -9.11
N GLU A 164 -2.65 -15.24 -8.82
CA GLU A 164 -2.27 -16.29 -7.87
C GLU A 164 -0.91 -16.93 -8.22
N ASN A 165 -0.60 -16.99 -9.53
CA ASN A 165 0.68 -17.55 -9.98
C ASN A 165 1.84 -16.53 -9.97
N LEU A 166 1.61 -15.26 -9.65
CA LEU A 166 2.64 -14.23 -9.62
C LEU A 166 3.34 -14.15 -8.27
N PHE A 167 2.65 -14.49 -7.19
CA PHE A 167 3.14 -14.31 -5.83
C PHE A 167 3.18 -15.64 -5.08
N ASP A 168 4.28 -15.90 -4.36
CA ASP A 168 4.48 -17.12 -3.59
C ASP A 168 4.01 -16.97 -2.14
N VAL A 169 4.01 -15.74 -1.58
CA VAL A 169 3.59 -15.45 -0.22
C VAL A 169 2.94 -14.06 -0.11
N VAL A 170 1.97 -13.95 0.80
CA VAL A 170 1.32 -12.67 1.15
C VAL A 170 1.34 -12.50 2.66
N ILE A 171 2.05 -11.48 3.12
CA ILE A 171 2.07 -11.03 4.51
C ILE A 171 1.32 -9.68 4.57
N GLY A 172 0.14 -9.71 5.12
CA GLY A 172 -0.68 -8.51 5.37
C GLY A 172 -0.64 -8.10 6.84
N ARG A 173 -1.36 -7.03 7.17
CA ARG A 173 -1.38 -6.45 8.52
C ARG A 173 -1.69 -7.48 9.61
N GLU A 174 -2.67 -8.37 9.39
CA GLU A 174 -3.09 -9.35 10.39
C GLU A 174 -2.17 -10.57 10.50
N SER A 175 -1.16 -10.68 9.63
CA SER A 175 -0.20 -11.78 9.68
C SER A 175 0.75 -11.68 10.87
N SER A 176 0.88 -10.48 11.47
CA SER A 176 1.74 -10.21 12.62
C SER A 176 1.06 -9.24 13.59
N THR A 177 1.40 -9.34 14.87
CA THR A 177 1.06 -8.33 15.89
C THR A 177 1.93 -7.08 15.78
N GLU A 178 3.09 -7.23 15.13
CA GLU A 178 4.05 -6.14 14.92
C GLU A 178 3.78 -5.41 13.62
N THR A 179 4.05 -4.11 13.60
CA THR A 179 3.91 -3.29 12.40
C THR A 179 4.96 -3.65 11.34
N LYS A 180 4.71 -3.27 10.09
CA LYS A 180 5.63 -3.50 8.97
C LYS A 180 7.02 -2.92 9.24
N GLU A 181 7.10 -1.75 9.85
CA GLU A 181 8.35 -1.04 10.21
C GLU A 181 9.25 -1.83 11.14
N SER A 182 8.70 -2.70 12.00
CA SER A 182 9.51 -3.57 12.88
C SER A 182 10.42 -4.54 12.10
N GLY A 183 10.11 -4.78 10.83
CA GLY A 183 10.75 -5.79 10.00
C GLY A 183 10.29 -7.23 10.29
N ILE A 184 9.45 -7.45 11.30
CA ILE A 184 8.95 -8.80 11.62
C ILE A 184 8.11 -9.38 10.48
N PRO A 185 7.12 -8.64 9.89
CA PRO A 185 6.38 -9.11 8.73
C PRO A 185 7.30 -9.48 7.55
N THR A 186 8.32 -8.67 7.30
CA THR A 186 9.30 -8.92 6.23
C THR A 186 10.15 -10.17 6.51
N LYS A 187 10.58 -10.39 7.78
CA LYS A 187 11.26 -11.64 8.18
C LYS A 187 10.36 -12.86 8.02
N MET A 188 9.07 -12.73 8.27
CA MET A 188 8.11 -13.82 8.03
C MET A 188 8.06 -14.18 6.54
N ALA A 189 7.97 -13.20 5.64
CA ALA A 189 8.01 -13.44 4.20
C ALA A 189 9.30 -14.14 3.76
N LEU A 190 10.46 -13.68 4.25
CA LEU A 190 11.75 -14.32 3.98
C LEU A 190 11.78 -15.78 4.43
N ARG A 191 11.25 -16.07 5.62
CA ARG A 191 11.19 -17.45 6.15
C ARG A 191 10.28 -18.35 5.32
N GLU A 192 9.09 -17.87 4.98
CA GLU A 192 8.13 -18.66 4.18
C GLU A 192 8.66 -18.95 2.77
N LEU A 193 9.40 -18.00 2.19
CA LEU A 193 10.06 -18.17 0.89
C LEU A 193 11.38 -18.98 0.98
N ASN A 194 11.87 -19.30 2.18
CA ASN A 194 13.23 -19.80 2.36
C ASN A 194 14.24 -18.94 1.59
N ALA A 195 14.18 -17.61 1.82
CA ALA A 195 14.95 -16.61 1.10
C ALA A 195 16.09 -16.04 1.93
N ASN A 196 17.23 -15.80 1.28
CA ASN A 196 18.37 -15.15 1.90
C ASN A 196 18.21 -13.61 1.81
N PRO A 197 18.25 -12.87 2.93
CA PRO A 197 18.17 -11.41 2.90
C PRO A 197 19.20 -10.73 1.99
N LYS A 198 20.39 -11.31 1.84
CA LYS A 198 21.48 -10.75 1.01
C LYS A 198 21.22 -10.81 -0.51
N THR A 199 20.40 -11.79 -0.95
CA THR A 199 19.98 -11.94 -2.35
C THR A 199 18.50 -11.53 -2.55
N THR A 200 17.92 -10.82 -1.56
CA THR A 200 16.57 -10.29 -1.60
C THR A 200 16.57 -8.78 -1.80
N VAL A 201 15.62 -8.30 -2.58
CA VAL A 201 15.33 -6.87 -2.76
C VAL A 201 13.92 -6.59 -2.26
N MET A 202 13.75 -5.51 -1.50
CA MET A 202 12.43 -4.93 -1.21
C MET A 202 12.11 -3.85 -2.24
N ILE A 203 10.89 -3.84 -2.75
CA ILE A 203 10.37 -2.78 -3.64
C ILE A 203 9.13 -2.19 -2.99
N GLY A 204 9.11 -0.87 -2.79
CA GLY A 204 8.00 -0.15 -2.19
C GLY A 204 7.99 1.32 -2.60
N ASP A 205 6.99 2.08 -2.14
CA ASP A 205 6.81 3.50 -2.49
C ASP A 205 7.10 4.47 -1.34
N ALA A 206 7.44 3.95 -0.15
CA ALA A 206 7.56 4.75 1.06
C ALA A 206 8.84 4.44 1.86
N PRO A 207 9.34 5.39 2.69
CA PRO A 207 10.44 5.15 3.63
C PRO A 207 10.19 3.98 4.59
N MET A 208 8.94 3.66 4.88
CA MET A 208 8.55 2.50 5.70
C MET A 208 9.05 1.19 5.09
N ASP A 209 9.04 1.05 3.77
CA ASP A 209 9.53 -0.14 3.06
C ASP A 209 11.03 -0.32 3.26
N PHE A 210 11.77 0.78 3.18
CA PHE A 210 13.22 0.79 3.46
C PHE A 210 13.51 0.39 4.91
N ILE A 211 12.79 0.97 5.88
CA ILE A 211 12.95 0.66 7.30
C ILE A 211 12.63 -0.82 7.57
N SER A 212 11.52 -1.30 7.02
CA SER A 212 11.09 -2.70 7.13
C SER A 212 12.13 -3.68 6.57
N ALA A 213 12.65 -3.39 5.38
CA ALA A 213 13.69 -4.18 4.73
C ALA A 213 14.98 -4.21 5.57
N LYS A 214 15.46 -3.04 6.00
CA LYS A 214 16.66 -2.89 6.84
C LYS A 214 16.53 -3.68 8.14
N ASN A 215 15.39 -3.57 8.84
CA ASN A 215 15.13 -4.29 10.08
C ASN A 215 14.99 -5.81 9.89
N ALA A 216 14.70 -6.24 8.65
CA ALA A 216 14.70 -7.65 8.27
C ALA A 216 16.07 -8.18 7.78
N GLY A 217 17.08 -7.31 7.67
CA GLY A 217 18.42 -7.66 7.18
C GLY A 217 18.57 -7.60 5.67
N ILE A 218 17.60 -7.04 4.95
CA ILE A 218 17.67 -6.77 3.51
C ILE A 218 18.42 -5.45 3.31
N GLU A 219 19.51 -5.49 2.55
CA GLU A 219 20.37 -4.32 2.31
C GLU A 219 19.92 -3.46 1.13
N LYS A 220 19.10 -4.01 0.24
CA LYS A 220 18.74 -3.40 -1.03
C LYS A 220 17.24 -3.12 -1.10
N THR A 221 16.88 -1.84 -1.11
CA THR A 221 15.48 -1.42 -1.24
C THR A 221 15.35 -0.47 -2.41
N ILE A 222 14.52 -0.84 -3.38
CA ILE A 222 14.15 0.02 -4.49
C ILE A 222 12.89 0.79 -4.08
N LEU A 223 12.95 2.12 -4.15
CA LEU A 223 11.80 2.99 -3.91
C LEU A 223 11.25 3.51 -5.24
N VAL A 224 9.93 3.38 -5.42
CA VAL A 224 9.23 3.83 -6.63
C VAL A 224 8.34 5.03 -6.33
N ALA A 225 8.43 6.09 -7.15
CA ALA A 225 7.67 7.32 -6.94
C ALA A 225 6.26 7.25 -7.56
N THR A 226 5.59 6.10 -7.39
CA THR A 226 4.21 5.88 -7.85
C THR A 226 3.18 6.00 -6.72
N GLY A 227 3.62 6.22 -5.49
CA GLY A 227 2.78 6.47 -4.31
C GLY A 227 2.63 7.95 -3.97
N GLN A 228 2.60 8.25 -2.66
CA GLN A 228 2.35 9.60 -2.14
C GLN A 228 3.60 10.49 -2.08
N ILE A 229 4.80 9.92 -2.17
CA ILE A 229 6.07 10.61 -1.95
C ILE A 229 6.77 10.80 -3.29
N ASP A 230 7.21 12.03 -3.56
CA ASP A 230 7.91 12.34 -4.80
C ASP A 230 9.32 11.72 -4.85
N GLU A 231 9.85 11.58 -6.07
CA GLU A 231 11.12 10.92 -6.33
C GLU A 231 12.31 11.58 -5.61
N ASN A 232 12.33 12.92 -5.51
CA ASN A 232 13.45 13.62 -4.88
C ASN A 232 13.53 13.32 -3.39
N LYS A 233 12.38 13.30 -2.73
CA LYS A 233 12.29 12.96 -1.30
C LYS A 233 12.63 11.47 -1.05
N LEU A 234 12.23 10.58 -1.93
CA LEU A 234 12.60 9.15 -1.83
C LEU A 234 14.10 8.91 -2.00
N LYS A 235 14.78 9.71 -2.83
CA LYS A 235 16.25 9.66 -3.01
C LYS A 235 17.04 9.98 -1.73
N GLU A 236 16.44 10.72 -0.80
CA GLU A 236 17.05 10.96 0.51
C GLU A 236 17.07 9.68 1.38
N THR A 237 16.19 8.73 1.09
CA THR A 237 16.07 7.47 1.84
C THR A 237 16.83 6.33 1.18
N SER A 238 16.75 6.17 -0.14
CA SER A 238 17.44 5.10 -0.88
C SER A 238 18.07 5.62 -2.17
N GLN A 239 19.33 5.24 -2.39
CA GLN A 239 20.02 5.46 -3.67
C GLN A 239 19.36 4.70 -4.83
N TYR A 240 18.64 3.62 -4.52
CA TYR A 240 17.92 2.81 -5.51
C TYR A 240 16.49 3.35 -5.69
N THR A 241 16.35 4.57 -6.17
CA THR A 241 15.05 5.20 -6.40
C THR A 241 14.78 5.35 -7.88
N VAL A 242 13.54 5.07 -8.28
CA VAL A 242 13.06 5.22 -9.66
C VAL A 242 11.69 5.89 -9.70
N LYS A 243 11.40 6.55 -10.80
CA LYS A 243 10.08 7.14 -11.03
C LYS A 243 9.00 6.06 -11.27
N SER A 244 9.36 4.96 -11.95
CA SER A 244 8.50 3.83 -12.27
C SER A 244 9.34 2.57 -12.45
N LEU A 245 8.78 1.40 -12.19
CA LEU A 245 9.43 0.10 -12.43
C LEU A 245 9.75 -0.14 -13.91
N SER A 246 9.11 0.57 -14.84
CA SER A 246 9.47 0.54 -16.27
C SER A 246 10.89 1.07 -16.57
N SER A 247 11.48 1.83 -15.64
CA SER A 247 12.85 2.33 -15.78
C SER A 247 13.92 1.29 -15.48
N ILE A 248 13.53 0.15 -14.92
CA ILE A 248 14.46 -0.92 -14.50
C ILE A 248 14.62 -1.94 -15.62
N VAL A 249 15.85 -2.19 -16.01
CA VAL A 249 16.22 -3.26 -16.95
C VAL A 249 16.59 -4.51 -16.16
N ILE A 250 16.14 -5.66 -16.65
CA ILE A 250 16.39 -6.98 -16.05
C ILE A 250 17.33 -7.75 -16.95
N ASN A 251 18.40 -8.31 -16.38
CA ASN A 251 19.37 -9.14 -17.08
C ASN A 251 19.66 -10.44 -16.30
#